data_fef3d420ae6dc70c324d58267c22d1f2
#
_entry.id   fef3d420ae6dc70c324d58267c22d1f2
#
_cell.length_a   1.000
_cell.length_b   1.000
_cell.length_c   1.000
_cell.angle_alpha   90.00
_cell.angle_beta   90.00
_cell.angle_gamma   90.00
#
_symmetry.space_group_name_H-M   'P 1'
#
loop_
_entity.id
_entity.type
_entity.pdbx_description
1 polymer ?
#
loop_
_entity_poly.entity_id
_entity_poly.type
_entity_poly.pdbx_seq_one_letter_code
_entity_poly.pdbx_strand_id
1 'polypeptide(L)'
;FFQRGIAYERLKQWDKAEPNFKRALELNPEQPQVLNYLGYSWVDKNMNLDQGIDMIRRAVELRPNDGYIVDSLGWAHYRLGAFDEAVTELERAIELRAGDPTINDHLGDAYWRVGRKLEAVYQWNRALIGDSDDVDKAKVKEKIANGLPPLEKDAENTAKKDQAPPPPAPPAPAPDKKS
;
A
#
# COMPACT_ATOMS: atom_id res chain seq x y z
N PHE A 1 -2.10 24.37 -15.71
CA PHE A 1 -2.73 23.04 -15.85
C PHE A 1 -2.59 22.22 -14.56
N PHE A 2 -1.41 22.07 -13.96
CA PHE A 2 -1.21 21.25 -12.77
C PHE A 2 -2.15 21.66 -11.60
N GLN A 3 -2.15 22.92 -11.20
CA GLN A 3 -3.03 23.42 -10.13
C GLN A 3 -4.52 23.25 -10.44
N ARG A 4 -4.90 23.37 -11.71
CA ARG A 4 -6.27 23.12 -12.14
C ARG A 4 -6.63 21.63 -12.02
N GLY A 5 -5.69 20.73 -12.37
CA GLY A 5 -5.84 19.30 -12.18
C GLY A 5 -6.08 18.96 -10.71
N ILE A 6 -5.27 19.50 -9.78
CA ILE A 6 -5.45 19.32 -8.34
C ILE A 6 -6.82 19.84 -7.88
N ALA A 7 -7.26 21.01 -8.35
CA ALA A 7 -8.55 21.56 -7.98
C ALA A 7 -9.71 20.64 -8.40
N TYR A 8 -9.67 20.10 -9.62
CA TYR A 8 -10.69 19.14 -10.09
C TYR A 8 -10.63 17.81 -9.32
N GLU A 9 -9.45 17.33 -9.00
CA GLU A 9 -9.29 16.10 -8.24
C GLU A 9 -9.89 16.23 -6.83
N ARG A 10 -9.63 17.33 -6.13
CA ARG A 10 -10.27 17.64 -4.84
C ARG A 10 -11.80 17.71 -4.92
N LEU A 11 -12.34 18.15 -6.06
CA LEU A 11 -13.78 18.15 -6.34
C LEU A 11 -14.30 16.77 -6.80
N LYS A 12 -13.45 15.74 -6.79
CA LYS A 12 -13.76 14.38 -7.28
C LYS A 12 -14.18 14.33 -8.75
N GLN A 13 -13.75 15.29 -9.57
CA GLN A 13 -14.01 15.39 -11.00
C GLN A 13 -12.79 14.87 -11.78
N TRP A 14 -12.56 13.57 -11.70
CA TRP A 14 -11.39 12.94 -12.30
C TRP A 14 -11.34 13.10 -13.83
N ASP A 15 -12.47 13.04 -14.49
CA ASP A 15 -12.65 13.27 -15.94
C ASP A 15 -12.08 14.62 -16.42
N LYS A 16 -12.01 15.60 -15.53
CA LYS A 16 -11.41 16.92 -15.78
C LYS A 16 -9.99 17.03 -15.22
N ALA A 17 -9.69 16.35 -14.12
CA ALA A 17 -8.38 16.37 -13.49
C ALA A 17 -7.31 15.76 -14.38
N GLU A 18 -7.53 14.52 -14.85
CA GLU A 18 -6.56 13.75 -15.63
C GLU A 18 -6.10 14.47 -16.90
N PRO A 19 -6.96 15.03 -17.77
CA PRO A 19 -6.51 15.79 -18.94
C PRO A 19 -5.64 16.99 -18.61
N ASN A 20 -5.89 17.65 -17.46
CA ASN A 20 -5.05 18.77 -17.00
C ASN A 20 -3.66 18.31 -16.55
N PHE A 21 -3.55 17.16 -15.87
CA PHE A 21 -2.25 16.58 -15.53
C PHE A 21 -1.47 16.14 -16.78
N LYS A 22 -2.12 15.46 -17.71
CA LYS A 22 -1.54 15.08 -19.02
C LYS A 22 -1.04 16.29 -19.77
N ARG A 23 -1.84 17.34 -19.84
CA ARG A 23 -1.43 18.58 -20.51
C ARG A 23 -0.23 19.26 -19.81
N ALA A 24 -0.16 19.19 -18.51
CA ALA A 24 1.01 19.70 -17.77
C ALA A 24 2.28 18.92 -18.14
N LEU A 25 2.20 17.60 -18.31
CA LEU A 25 3.34 16.75 -18.71
C LEU A 25 3.71 16.93 -20.19
N GLU A 26 2.75 17.18 -21.08
CA GLU A 26 3.05 17.54 -22.48
C GLU A 26 3.90 18.81 -22.57
N LEU A 27 3.64 19.78 -21.70
CA LEU A 27 4.40 21.04 -21.65
C LEU A 27 5.75 20.91 -20.94
N ASN A 28 5.83 20.05 -19.92
CA ASN A 28 7.05 19.75 -19.18
C ASN A 28 7.04 18.27 -18.74
N PRO A 29 7.61 17.36 -19.55
CA PRO A 29 7.59 15.92 -19.28
C PRO A 29 8.34 15.48 -18.02
N GLU A 30 9.30 16.25 -17.57
CA GLU A 30 10.15 15.94 -16.41
C GLU A 30 9.77 16.78 -15.18
N GLN A 31 8.49 17.01 -14.95
CA GLN A 31 8.00 17.69 -13.77
C GLN A 31 7.66 16.68 -12.67
N PRO A 32 8.52 16.51 -11.62
CA PRO A 32 8.40 15.41 -10.68
C PRO A 32 7.07 15.38 -9.93
N GLN A 33 6.55 16.55 -9.54
CA GLN A 33 5.27 16.64 -8.83
C GLN A 33 4.10 16.16 -9.68
N VAL A 34 4.09 16.50 -10.99
CA VAL A 34 3.00 16.11 -11.89
C VAL A 34 3.07 14.62 -12.18
N LEU A 35 4.29 14.09 -12.45
CA LEU A 35 4.54 12.66 -12.62
C LEU A 35 4.06 11.88 -11.40
N ASN A 36 4.46 12.31 -10.20
CA ASN A 36 4.05 11.67 -8.96
C ASN A 36 2.54 11.75 -8.76
N TYR A 37 1.94 12.90 -8.97
CA TYR A 37 0.51 13.11 -8.70
C TYR A 37 -0.39 12.30 -9.63
N LEU A 38 -0.10 12.32 -10.93
CA LEU A 38 -0.84 11.53 -11.92
C LEU A 38 -0.61 10.03 -11.71
N GLY A 39 0.64 9.62 -11.54
CA GLY A 39 0.99 8.22 -11.31
C GLY A 39 0.34 7.65 -10.06
N TYR A 40 0.43 8.37 -8.93
CA TYR A 40 -0.23 7.99 -7.69
C TYR A 40 -1.75 7.89 -7.83
N SER A 41 -2.38 8.87 -8.46
CA SER A 41 -3.83 8.86 -8.68
C SER A 41 -4.29 7.68 -9.54
N TRP A 42 -3.52 7.30 -10.54
CA TRP A 42 -3.81 6.11 -11.34
C TRP A 42 -3.71 4.83 -10.51
N VAL A 43 -2.64 4.68 -9.73
CA VAL A 43 -2.44 3.51 -8.87
C VAL A 43 -3.55 3.42 -7.82
N ASP A 44 -3.86 4.52 -7.17
CA ASP A 44 -4.91 4.56 -6.12
C ASP A 44 -6.30 4.22 -6.68
N LYS A 45 -6.59 4.65 -7.90
CA LYS A 45 -7.84 4.34 -8.62
C LYS A 45 -7.84 2.98 -9.34
N ASN A 46 -6.78 2.21 -9.19
CA ASN A 46 -6.59 0.93 -9.90
C ASN A 46 -6.66 1.07 -11.43
N MET A 47 -6.11 2.16 -11.96
CA MET A 47 -6.06 2.51 -13.37
C MET A 47 -4.61 2.57 -13.85
N ASN A 48 -4.34 2.15 -15.09
CA ASN A 48 -3.03 2.30 -15.74
C ASN A 48 -1.83 1.99 -14.81
N LEU A 49 -1.90 0.88 -14.07
CA LEU A 49 -0.98 0.56 -12.96
C LEU A 49 0.49 0.59 -13.40
N ASP A 50 0.83 -0.04 -14.53
CA ASP A 50 2.22 -0.08 -15.01
C ASP A 50 2.74 1.32 -15.36
N GLN A 51 1.93 2.11 -16.07
CA GLN A 51 2.30 3.49 -16.41
C GLN A 51 2.36 4.38 -15.15
N GLY A 52 1.44 4.16 -14.21
CA GLY A 52 1.41 4.89 -12.94
C GLY A 52 2.68 4.69 -12.14
N ILE A 53 3.11 3.43 -11.97
CA ILE A 53 4.35 3.15 -11.23
C ILE A 53 5.60 3.66 -11.96
N ASP A 54 5.65 3.58 -13.28
CA ASP A 54 6.78 4.11 -14.06
C ASP A 54 6.89 5.64 -13.92
N MET A 55 5.78 6.36 -13.91
CA MET A 55 5.76 7.80 -13.64
C MET A 55 6.28 8.13 -12.24
N ILE A 56 5.84 7.37 -11.21
CA ILE A 56 6.33 7.58 -9.84
C ILE A 56 7.81 7.26 -9.74
N ARG A 57 8.29 6.18 -10.36
CA ARG A 57 9.74 5.86 -10.43
C ARG A 57 10.52 7.00 -11.06
N ARG A 58 10.04 7.55 -12.17
CA ARG A 58 10.69 8.70 -12.80
C ARG A 58 10.70 9.93 -11.88
N ALA A 59 9.64 10.16 -11.14
CA ALA A 59 9.59 11.24 -10.15
C ALA A 59 10.64 11.03 -9.03
N VAL A 60 10.82 9.81 -8.54
CA VAL A 60 11.86 9.45 -7.55
C VAL A 60 13.26 9.67 -8.12
N GLU A 61 13.54 9.28 -9.37
CA GLU A 61 14.83 9.54 -10.02
C GLU A 61 15.15 11.03 -10.08
N LEU A 62 14.15 11.87 -10.39
CA LEU A 62 14.30 13.33 -10.49
C LEU A 62 14.42 13.99 -9.10
N ARG A 63 13.82 13.39 -8.06
CA ARG A 63 13.84 13.88 -6.67
C ARG A 63 14.01 12.74 -5.67
N PRO A 64 15.20 12.14 -5.60
CA PRO A 64 15.43 10.95 -4.79
C PRO A 64 15.36 11.18 -3.28
N ASN A 65 15.42 12.43 -2.82
CA ASN A 65 15.35 12.79 -1.41
C ASN A 65 14.01 13.48 -1.01
N ASP A 66 13.00 13.40 -1.89
CA ASP A 66 11.67 13.86 -1.56
C ASP A 66 10.87 12.70 -0.93
N GLY A 67 10.73 12.75 0.41
CA GLY A 67 10.08 11.67 1.15
C GLY A 67 8.63 11.42 0.75
N TYR A 68 7.90 12.42 0.25
CA TYR A 68 6.53 12.24 -0.25
C TYR A 68 6.51 11.46 -1.57
N ILE A 69 7.46 11.74 -2.46
CA ILE A 69 7.56 11.03 -3.75
C ILE A 69 8.02 9.59 -3.51
N VAL A 70 8.96 9.38 -2.58
CA VAL A 70 9.40 8.03 -2.17
C VAL A 70 8.28 7.25 -1.51
N ASP A 71 7.47 7.88 -0.64
CA ASP A 71 6.26 7.26 -0.05
C ASP A 71 5.27 6.82 -1.13
N SER A 72 5.04 7.65 -2.14
CA SER A 72 4.17 7.29 -3.28
C SER A 72 4.64 6.05 -4.02
N LEU A 73 5.95 5.85 -4.17
CA LEU A 73 6.52 4.63 -4.77
C LEU A 73 6.28 3.41 -3.86
N GLY A 74 6.54 3.56 -2.57
CA GLY A 74 6.28 2.50 -1.59
C GLY A 74 4.81 2.10 -1.56
N TRP A 75 3.90 3.06 -1.55
CA TRP A 75 2.46 2.80 -1.61
C TRP A 75 2.03 2.16 -2.92
N ALA A 76 2.60 2.56 -4.06
CA ALA A 76 2.35 1.93 -5.35
C ALA A 76 2.77 0.45 -5.34
N HIS A 77 3.94 0.11 -4.79
CA HIS A 77 4.36 -1.28 -4.60
C HIS A 77 3.38 -2.05 -3.70
N TYR A 78 2.93 -1.44 -2.60
CA TYR A 78 1.93 -2.04 -1.72
C TYR A 78 0.63 -2.36 -2.47
N ARG A 79 0.11 -1.43 -3.25
CA ARG A 79 -1.13 -1.60 -4.04
C ARG A 79 -1.00 -2.70 -5.11
N LEU A 80 0.21 -2.93 -5.62
CA LEU A 80 0.52 -4.00 -6.57
C LEU A 80 0.82 -5.34 -5.89
N GLY A 81 0.81 -5.41 -4.56
CA GLY A 81 1.12 -6.62 -3.80
C GLY A 81 2.62 -6.93 -3.67
N ALA A 82 3.49 -6.03 -4.09
CA ALA A 82 4.94 -6.12 -3.93
C ALA A 82 5.34 -5.58 -2.55
N PHE A 83 5.01 -6.36 -1.49
CA PHE A 83 5.10 -5.88 -0.11
C PHE A 83 6.52 -5.69 0.40
N ASP A 84 7.49 -6.50 -0.05
CA ASP A 84 8.90 -6.35 0.35
C ASP A 84 9.50 -5.07 -0.24
N GLU A 85 9.21 -4.78 -1.51
CA GLU A 85 9.59 -3.53 -2.16
C GLU A 85 8.89 -2.32 -1.50
N ALA A 86 7.62 -2.48 -1.12
CA ALA A 86 6.89 -1.45 -0.40
C ALA A 86 7.58 -1.12 0.93
N VAL A 87 7.98 -2.12 1.72
CA VAL A 87 8.73 -1.92 2.98
C VAL A 87 10.01 -1.14 2.71
N THR A 88 10.80 -1.54 1.72
CA THR A 88 12.09 -0.90 1.40
C THR A 88 11.91 0.59 1.10
N GLU A 89 10.95 0.95 0.24
CA GLU A 89 10.74 2.35 -0.11
C GLU A 89 10.08 3.16 1.02
N LEU A 90 9.19 2.56 1.81
CA LEU A 90 8.54 3.23 2.93
C LEU A 90 9.49 3.44 4.11
N GLU A 91 10.40 2.51 4.39
CA GLU A 91 11.49 2.71 5.35
C GLU A 91 12.35 3.91 4.94
N ARG A 92 12.72 4.00 3.67
CA ARG A 92 13.45 5.15 3.13
C ARG A 92 12.64 6.45 3.23
N ALA A 93 11.34 6.42 2.93
CA ALA A 93 10.47 7.58 3.01
C ALA A 93 10.41 8.14 4.44
N ILE A 94 10.28 7.26 5.46
CA ILE A 94 10.22 7.70 6.86
C ILE A 94 11.55 8.23 7.38
N GLU A 95 12.69 7.77 6.86
CA GLU A 95 14.00 8.36 7.14
C GLU A 95 14.08 9.80 6.61
N LEU A 96 13.52 10.06 5.42
CA LEU A 96 13.51 11.39 4.81
C LEU A 96 12.50 12.33 5.48
N ARG A 97 11.42 11.80 6.05
CA ARG A 97 10.33 12.55 6.68
C ARG A 97 9.90 11.90 8.00
N ALA A 98 10.79 11.96 8.97
CA ALA A 98 10.52 11.42 10.29
C ALA A 98 9.25 12.04 10.91
N GLY A 99 8.36 11.18 11.42
CA GLY A 99 7.13 11.58 12.10
C GLY A 99 5.95 11.92 11.19
N ASP A 100 6.10 11.80 9.86
CA ASP A 100 4.96 11.98 8.94
C ASP A 100 3.88 10.92 9.20
N PRO A 101 2.64 11.30 9.54
CA PRO A 101 1.60 10.33 9.93
C PRO A 101 1.17 9.43 8.78
N THR A 102 1.12 9.94 7.55
CA THR A 102 0.73 9.15 6.37
C THR A 102 1.78 8.08 6.06
N ILE A 103 3.06 8.44 6.07
CA ILE A 103 4.16 7.50 5.84
C ILE A 103 4.21 6.44 6.94
N ASN A 104 4.01 6.83 8.22
CA ASN A 104 3.93 5.86 9.31
C ASN A 104 2.76 4.88 9.13
N ASP A 105 1.59 5.35 8.68
CA ASP A 105 0.44 4.48 8.42
C ASP A 105 0.72 3.50 7.26
N HIS A 106 1.25 3.98 6.15
CA HIS A 106 1.63 3.16 5.00
C HIS A 106 2.68 2.11 5.37
N LEU A 107 3.72 2.50 6.13
CA LEU A 107 4.76 1.58 6.57
C LEU A 107 4.22 0.52 7.53
N GLY A 108 3.29 0.89 8.41
CA GLY A 108 2.59 -0.05 9.27
C GLY A 108 1.82 -1.10 8.46
N ASP A 109 1.11 -0.67 7.43
CA ASP A 109 0.37 -1.57 6.53
C ASP A 109 1.33 -2.54 5.81
N ALA A 110 2.45 -2.04 5.29
CA ALA A 110 3.45 -2.86 4.62
C ALA A 110 4.12 -3.87 5.56
N TYR A 111 4.52 -3.45 6.76
CA TYR A 111 5.07 -4.36 7.79
C TYR A 111 4.10 -5.47 8.15
N TRP A 112 2.82 -5.15 8.30
CA TRP A 112 1.80 -6.16 8.59
C TRP A 112 1.73 -7.23 7.52
N ARG A 113 1.79 -6.83 6.24
CA ARG A 113 1.73 -7.76 5.09
C ARG A 113 2.93 -8.69 5.01
N VAL A 114 4.12 -8.25 5.41
CA VAL A 114 5.33 -9.10 5.45
C VAL A 114 5.50 -9.84 6.79
N GLY A 115 4.50 -9.78 7.69
CA GLY A 115 4.50 -10.52 8.95
C GLY A 115 5.22 -9.83 10.12
N ARG A 116 5.76 -8.63 9.93
CA ARG A 116 6.41 -7.81 10.97
C ARG A 116 5.37 -7.06 11.82
N LYS A 117 4.53 -7.82 12.52
CA LYS A 117 3.32 -7.30 13.18
C LYS A 117 3.58 -6.33 14.33
N LEU A 118 4.62 -6.56 15.13
CA LEU A 118 4.97 -5.64 16.23
C LEU A 118 5.44 -4.29 15.70
N GLU A 119 6.21 -4.30 14.62
CA GLU A 119 6.68 -3.10 13.95
C GLU A 119 5.53 -2.37 13.26
N ALA A 120 4.58 -3.10 12.69
CA ALA A 120 3.36 -2.53 12.13
C ALA A 120 2.58 -1.75 13.20
N VAL A 121 2.31 -2.35 14.35
CA VAL A 121 1.60 -1.71 15.47
C VAL A 121 2.39 -0.49 15.98
N TYR A 122 3.71 -0.56 16.04
CA TYR A 122 4.54 0.58 16.41
C TYR A 122 4.35 1.75 15.44
N GLN A 123 4.42 1.49 14.13
CA GLN A 123 4.24 2.53 13.11
C GLN A 123 2.83 3.14 13.13
N TRP A 124 1.78 2.33 13.28
CA TRP A 124 0.42 2.83 13.43
C TRP A 124 0.22 3.71 14.66
N ASN A 125 0.85 3.36 15.80
CA ASN A 125 0.85 4.24 16.96
C ASN A 125 1.58 5.56 16.68
N ARG A 126 2.67 5.53 15.91
CA ARG A 126 3.37 6.75 15.46
C ARG A 126 2.48 7.63 14.57
N ALA A 127 1.68 7.03 13.69
CA ALA A 127 0.75 7.74 12.83
C ALA A 127 -0.35 8.50 13.61
N LEU A 128 -0.64 8.09 14.87
CA LEU A 128 -1.62 8.76 15.72
C LEU A 128 -1.06 9.94 16.52
N ILE A 129 0.27 10.17 16.48
CA ILE A 129 0.89 11.26 17.23
C ILE A 129 0.61 12.60 16.55
N GLY A 130 0.16 13.57 17.35
CA GLY A 130 -0.16 14.92 16.87
C GLY A 130 -1.61 15.10 16.46
N ASP A 131 -1.91 16.33 16.03
CA ASP A 131 -3.28 16.77 15.69
C ASP A 131 -3.52 16.82 14.18
N SER A 132 -2.68 16.12 13.39
CA SER A 132 -2.86 16.05 11.94
C SER A 132 -4.11 15.25 11.55
N ASP A 133 -4.86 15.77 10.57
CA ASP A 133 -5.98 15.10 9.93
C ASP A 133 -5.56 14.33 8.66
N ASP A 134 -4.24 14.16 8.44
CA ASP A 134 -3.71 13.50 7.24
C ASP A 134 -4.01 12.00 7.19
N VAL A 135 -4.31 11.40 8.34
CA VAL A 135 -4.75 10.01 8.46
C VAL A 135 -6.11 9.89 9.12
N ASP A 136 -6.87 8.88 8.73
CA ASP A 136 -8.11 8.51 9.42
C ASP A 136 -7.77 7.79 10.73
N LYS A 137 -7.74 8.55 11.83
CA LYS A 137 -7.36 8.05 13.17
C LYS A 137 -8.23 6.89 13.64
N ALA A 138 -9.53 6.86 13.27
CA ALA A 138 -10.42 5.76 13.63
C ALA A 138 -9.98 4.45 12.94
N LYS A 139 -9.67 4.50 11.65
CA LYS A 139 -9.14 3.35 10.91
C LYS A 139 -7.79 2.89 11.43
N VAL A 140 -6.89 3.81 11.75
CA VAL A 140 -5.57 3.45 12.33
C VAL A 140 -5.75 2.74 13.68
N LYS A 141 -6.64 3.22 14.56
CA LYS A 141 -6.97 2.55 15.82
C LYS A 141 -7.55 1.15 15.61
N GLU A 142 -8.39 0.98 14.59
CA GLU A 142 -8.94 -0.33 14.23
C GLU A 142 -7.82 -1.29 13.77
N LYS A 143 -6.88 -0.83 12.95
CA LYS A 143 -5.70 -1.61 12.55
C LYS A 143 -4.87 -2.04 13.75
N ILE A 144 -4.63 -1.16 14.73
CA ILE A 144 -3.90 -1.47 15.95
C ILE A 144 -4.61 -2.57 16.76
N ALA A 145 -5.94 -2.51 16.86
CA ALA A 145 -6.73 -3.47 17.64
C ALA A 145 -6.87 -4.82 16.95
N ASN A 146 -7.09 -4.85 15.64
CA ASN A 146 -7.53 -6.03 14.88
C ASN A 146 -6.53 -6.48 13.80
N GLY A 147 -5.54 -5.65 13.48
CA GLY A 147 -4.67 -5.84 12.32
C GLY A 147 -5.40 -5.53 11.01
N LEU A 148 -4.74 -5.87 9.89
CA LEU A 148 -5.37 -5.79 8.57
C LEU A 148 -6.08 -7.11 8.23
N PRO A 149 -7.21 -7.06 7.50
CA PRO A 149 -7.88 -8.26 7.03
C PRO A 149 -6.95 -9.09 6.12
N PRO A 150 -7.15 -10.41 6.05
CA PRO A 150 -6.44 -11.26 5.09
C PRO A 150 -6.63 -10.75 3.66
N LEU A 151 -5.64 -11.00 2.80
CA LEU A 151 -5.81 -10.77 1.37
C LEU A 151 -6.84 -11.75 0.81
N GLU A 152 -7.61 -11.34 -0.20
CA GLU A 152 -8.68 -12.18 -0.79
C GLU A 152 -8.18 -13.58 -1.19
N LYS A 153 -6.96 -13.69 -1.74
CA LYS A 153 -6.33 -14.97 -2.07
C LYS A 153 -6.07 -15.87 -0.84
N ASP A 154 -5.74 -15.26 0.28
CA ASP A 154 -5.49 -15.99 1.54
C ASP A 154 -6.81 -16.43 2.17
N ALA A 155 -7.86 -15.63 2.06
CA ALA A 155 -9.21 -15.95 2.52
C ALA A 155 -9.79 -17.15 1.75
N GLU A 156 -9.61 -17.22 0.43
CA GLU A 156 -10.01 -18.36 -0.39
C GLU A 156 -9.23 -19.64 -0.05
N ASN A 157 -7.93 -19.53 0.23
CA ASN A 157 -7.10 -20.67 0.61
C ASN A 157 -7.46 -21.19 2.02
N THR A 158 -7.79 -20.31 2.95
CA THR A 158 -8.24 -20.70 4.30
C THR A 158 -9.59 -21.39 4.23
N ALA A 159 -10.54 -20.84 3.45
CA ALA A 159 -11.85 -21.47 3.25
C ALA A 159 -11.76 -22.85 2.58
N LYS A 160 -10.83 -23.05 1.65
CA LYS A 160 -10.57 -24.37 1.02
C LYS A 160 -9.93 -25.35 1.99
N LYS A 161 -9.09 -24.89 2.92
CA LYS A 161 -8.43 -25.73 3.92
C LYS A 161 -9.41 -26.21 4.98
N ASP A 162 -10.38 -25.39 5.36
CA ASP A 162 -11.45 -25.73 6.31
C ASP A 162 -12.50 -26.66 5.70
N GLN A 163 -12.59 -26.78 4.37
CA GLN A 163 -13.47 -27.68 3.63
C GLN A 163 -12.77 -29.00 3.23
N ALA A 164 -11.48 -29.18 3.55
CA ALA A 164 -10.79 -30.43 3.26
C ALA A 164 -11.38 -31.57 4.12
N PRO A 165 -11.67 -32.75 3.54
CA PRO A 165 -12.18 -33.87 4.31
C PRO A 165 -11.15 -34.33 5.37
N PRO A 166 -11.61 -34.79 6.54
CA PRO A 166 -10.72 -35.28 7.59
C PRO A 166 -9.81 -36.39 7.05
N PRO A 167 -8.58 -36.49 7.57
CA PRO A 167 -7.65 -37.51 7.13
C PRO A 167 -8.26 -38.91 7.36
N PRO A 168 -8.00 -39.89 6.50
CA PRO A 168 -8.54 -41.25 6.66
C PRO A 168 -8.10 -41.82 8.00
N ALA A 169 -9.03 -42.50 8.67
CA ALA A 169 -8.78 -43.15 9.94
C ALA A 169 -7.60 -44.18 9.80
N PRO A 170 -6.75 -44.32 10.83
CA PRO A 170 -5.67 -45.27 10.81
C PRO A 170 -6.22 -46.69 10.62
N PRO A 171 -5.51 -47.58 9.89
CA PRO A 171 -5.96 -48.94 9.66
C PRO A 171 -6.13 -49.69 10.99
N ALA A 172 -7.23 -50.43 11.10
CA ALA A 172 -7.50 -51.27 12.26
C ALA A 172 -6.32 -52.26 12.53
N PRO A 173 -5.99 -52.50 13.82
CA PRO A 173 -4.93 -53.45 14.15
C PRO A 173 -5.28 -54.84 13.62
N ALA A 174 -4.27 -55.51 13.04
CA ALA A 174 -4.43 -56.84 12.52
C ALA A 174 -4.87 -57.81 13.63
N PRO A 175 -5.76 -58.82 13.33
CA PRO A 175 -6.20 -59.77 14.34
C PRO A 175 -5.02 -60.63 14.83
N ASP A 176 -4.89 -60.75 16.16
CA ASP A 176 -3.90 -61.57 16.82
C ASP A 176 -4.04 -63.03 16.32
N LYS A 177 -3.01 -63.53 15.68
CA LYS A 177 -2.87 -64.94 15.41
C LYS A 177 -2.59 -65.66 16.74
N LYS A 178 -3.65 -66.21 17.35
CA LYS A 178 -3.49 -67.22 18.39
C LYS A 178 -3.02 -68.54 17.74
N SER A 179 -1.86 -68.95 18.20
CA SER A 179 -1.32 -70.32 18.01
C SER A 179 -2.08 -71.35 18.83
#